data_512cf8875e28fe4ff1276fcf7fcaf1f1
#
_entry.id   512cf8875e28fe4ff1276fcf7fcaf1f1
#
_cell.length_a   1.000
_cell.length_b   1.000
_cell.length_c   1.000
_cell.angle_alpha   90.00
_cell.angle_beta   90.00
_cell.angle_gamma   90.00
#
_symmetry.space_group_name_H-M   'P 1'
#
loop_
_entity.id
_entity.type
_entity.pdbx_description
1 polymer ?
#
loop_
_entity_poly.entity_id
_entity_poly.type
_entity_poly.pdbx_seq_one_letter_code
_entity_poly.pdbx_strand_id
1 'polypeptide(L)'
;KEVWNYVTRFAEFNRFTNSPVANYKGELYSLPFNMYTFNKMWGVVTPEEAAAKIEEQRNEAGITEPHNLEEQAISLVGKDIYEKLIKGYTEKQWGRDCKDLPSFIIKRLPVRLTFDNNYFNALYQGIPVGGYTKMVANMLDGIEVRLDTDYFENKTKLDALADKIVYTGAIDAYFEYQLGALEYRSVRFETPWTRIIEHKWFEFGKDDAGNDISKTVISREYSSEWKVGDEPYYPVNDEKNGALYQE
;
A
#
# COMPACT_ATOMS: atom_id res chain seq x y z
N LYS A 1 16.01 -6.69 10.43
CA LYS A 1 16.76 -6.49 11.69
C LYS A 1 17.62 -5.23 11.63
N GLU A 2 18.40 -5.01 10.58
CA GLU A 2 19.29 -3.85 10.43
C GLU A 2 18.52 -2.53 10.46
N VAL A 3 17.50 -2.39 9.62
CA VAL A 3 16.63 -1.19 9.59
C VAL A 3 15.99 -0.94 10.96
N TRP A 4 15.46 -1.98 11.62
CA TRP A 4 14.86 -1.85 12.95
C TRP A 4 15.88 -1.33 13.98
N ASN A 5 17.08 -1.93 14.02
CA ASN A 5 18.15 -1.49 14.90
C ASN A 5 18.61 -0.04 14.60
N TYR A 6 18.46 0.39 13.36
CA TYR A 6 18.79 1.77 12.97
C TYR A 6 17.72 2.76 13.44
N VAL A 7 16.44 2.53 13.10
CA VAL A 7 15.35 3.47 13.41
C VAL A 7 15.03 3.58 14.90
N THR A 8 15.24 2.50 15.67
CA THR A 8 15.04 2.52 17.13
C THR A 8 16.07 3.37 17.89
N ARG A 9 17.10 3.86 17.21
CA ARG A 9 18.03 4.89 17.77
C ARG A 9 17.40 6.28 17.83
N PHE A 10 16.36 6.51 17.04
CA PHE A 10 15.75 7.83 16.84
C PHE A 10 14.34 7.95 17.38
N ALA A 11 13.69 6.82 17.64
CA ALA A 11 12.36 6.78 18.23
C ALA A 11 12.13 5.47 18.98
N GLU A 12 11.28 5.50 20.01
CA GLU A 12 10.64 4.33 20.56
C GLU A 12 9.47 3.92 19.65
N PHE A 13 9.18 2.63 19.54
CA PHE A 13 8.08 2.10 18.75
C PHE A 13 7.07 1.37 19.63
N ASN A 14 5.80 1.62 19.39
CA ASN A 14 4.75 0.82 19.99
C ASN A 14 4.66 -0.57 19.31
N ARG A 15 3.73 -1.42 19.78
CA ARG A 15 3.50 -2.76 19.21
C ARG A 15 2.29 -2.81 18.28
N PHE A 16 2.04 -1.74 17.56
CA PHE A 16 0.94 -1.71 16.60
C PHE A 16 1.13 -2.77 15.52
N THR A 17 0.09 -3.57 15.29
CA THR A 17 0.00 -4.51 14.17
C THR A 17 -1.17 -4.12 13.29
N ASN A 18 -0.93 -4.07 11.97
CA ASN A 18 -1.98 -3.70 11.03
C ASN A 18 -2.95 -4.87 10.81
N SER A 19 -4.24 -4.64 11.09
CA SER A 19 -5.31 -5.63 10.92
C SER A 19 -6.46 -5.01 10.12
N PRO A 20 -6.29 -4.82 8.80
CA PRO A 20 -7.30 -4.20 7.98
C PRO A 20 -8.53 -5.08 7.81
N VAL A 21 -9.67 -4.44 7.56
CA VAL A 21 -10.95 -5.08 7.32
C VAL A 21 -11.50 -4.60 5.99
N ALA A 22 -11.90 -5.54 5.13
CA ALA A 22 -12.60 -5.24 3.90
C ALA A 22 -14.10 -5.17 4.14
N ASN A 23 -14.76 -4.18 3.54
CA ASN A 23 -16.22 -4.07 3.52
C ASN A 23 -16.72 -4.34 2.09
N TYR A 24 -17.44 -5.42 1.91
CA TYR A 24 -18.10 -5.76 0.66
C TYR A 24 -19.60 -5.73 0.85
N LYS A 25 -20.26 -4.69 0.35
CA LYS A 25 -21.73 -4.52 0.41
C LYS A 25 -22.32 -4.66 1.83
N GLY A 26 -21.60 -4.16 2.84
CA GLY A 26 -21.99 -4.25 4.25
C GLY A 26 -21.48 -5.49 4.99
N GLU A 27 -20.93 -6.48 4.30
CA GLU A 27 -20.27 -7.62 4.93
C GLU A 27 -18.79 -7.29 5.21
N LEU A 28 -18.35 -7.56 6.44
CA LEU A 28 -16.97 -7.32 6.88
C LEU A 28 -16.14 -8.59 6.81
N TYR A 29 -14.96 -8.49 6.19
CA TYR A 29 -14.01 -9.59 6.05
C TYR A 29 -12.63 -9.18 6.60
N SER A 30 -12.00 -10.05 7.36
CA SER A 30 -10.62 -9.85 7.82
C SER A 30 -9.63 -9.94 6.66
N LEU A 31 -8.55 -9.14 6.74
CA LEU A 31 -7.41 -9.23 5.83
C LEU A 31 -6.12 -9.42 6.64
N PRO A 32 -5.11 -10.12 6.09
CA PRO A 32 -5.05 -10.78 4.78
C PRO A 32 -6.06 -11.92 4.70
N PHE A 33 -6.18 -12.58 3.52
CA PHE A 33 -7.05 -13.74 3.35
C PHE A 33 -6.61 -14.87 4.27
N ASN A 34 -7.32 -15.06 5.38
CA ASN A 34 -6.99 -15.99 6.46
C ASN A 34 -8.21 -16.80 6.88
N MET A 35 -8.08 -17.68 7.87
CA MET A 35 -9.17 -18.53 8.32
C MET A 35 -10.41 -17.78 8.79
N TYR A 36 -10.28 -16.55 9.34
CA TYR A 36 -11.45 -15.71 9.65
C TYR A 36 -12.18 -15.27 8.38
N THR A 37 -11.43 -14.95 7.31
CA THR A 37 -12.00 -14.60 6.00
C THR A 37 -12.76 -15.78 5.41
N PHE A 38 -12.15 -16.97 5.41
CA PHE A 38 -12.71 -18.18 4.80
C PHE A 38 -13.90 -18.71 5.60
N ASN A 39 -13.81 -18.68 6.93
CA ASN A 39 -14.94 -19.04 7.79
C ASN A 39 -16.15 -18.12 7.53
N LYS A 40 -15.92 -16.80 7.48
CA LYS A 40 -16.99 -15.82 7.19
C LYS A 40 -17.58 -16.02 5.79
N MET A 41 -16.76 -16.36 4.80
CA MET A 41 -17.15 -16.46 3.40
C MET A 41 -17.87 -17.77 3.06
N TRP A 42 -17.35 -18.90 3.59
CA TRP A 42 -17.74 -20.24 3.23
C TRP A 42 -18.23 -21.12 4.39
N GLY A 43 -18.11 -20.65 5.64
CA GLY A 43 -18.47 -21.44 6.82
C GLY A 43 -17.46 -22.54 7.19
N VAL A 44 -16.30 -22.58 6.51
CA VAL A 44 -15.25 -23.58 6.79
C VAL A 44 -14.58 -23.31 8.13
N VAL A 45 -14.17 -24.37 8.82
CA VAL A 45 -13.58 -24.28 10.16
C VAL A 45 -12.15 -24.80 10.23
N THR A 46 -11.73 -25.65 9.29
CA THR A 46 -10.38 -26.20 9.23
C THR A 46 -9.56 -25.66 8.07
N PRO A 47 -8.22 -25.65 8.18
CA PRO A 47 -7.33 -25.29 7.09
C PRO A 47 -7.54 -26.14 5.83
N GLU A 48 -7.82 -27.43 6.01
CA GLU A 48 -8.03 -28.41 4.93
C GLU A 48 -9.31 -28.08 4.15
N GLU A 49 -10.41 -27.76 4.84
CA GLU A 49 -11.65 -27.32 4.20
C GLU A 49 -11.47 -26.03 3.40
N ALA A 50 -10.73 -25.05 3.95
CA ALA A 50 -10.45 -23.80 3.26
C ALA A 50 -9.58 -24.03 2.01
N ALA A 51 -8.53 -24.84 2.14
CA ALA A 51 -7.67 -25.21 1.02
C ALA A 51 -8.45 -25.93 -0.10
N ALA A 52 -9.31 -26.90 0.27
CA ALA A 52 -10.14 -27.62 -0.66
C ALA A 52 -11.11 -26.70 -1.42
N LYS A 53 -11.70 -25.70 -0.71
CA LYS A 53 -12.62 -24.75 -1.34
C LYS A 53 -11.92 -23.80 -2.32
N ILE A 54 -10.71 -23.36 -2.00
CA ILE A 54 -9.89 -22.56 -2.92
C ILE A 54 -9.54 -23.38 -4.15
N GLU A 55 -9.10 -24.63 -3.96
CA GLU A 55 -8.70 -25.52 -5.06
C GLU A 55 -9.89 -25.90 -5.96
N GLU A 56 -11.08 -26.15 -5.39
CA GLU A 56 -12.32 -26.34 -6.14
C GLU A 56 -12.57 -25.18 -7.12
N GLN A 57 -12.56 -23.94 -6.63
CA GLN A 57 -12.82 -22.77 -7.46
C GLN A 57 -11.73 -22.50 -8.51
N ARG A 58 -10.47 -22.79 -8.19
CA ARG A 58 -9.35 -22.71 -9.14
C ARG A 58 -9.53 -23.72 -10.29
N ASN A 59 -9.90 -24.95 -9.95
CA ASN A 59 -10.16 -26.00 -10.93
C ASN A 59 -11.39 -25.70 -11.80
N GLU A 60 -12.46 -25.18 -11.20
CA GLU A 60 -13.64 -24.72 -11.95
C GLU A 60 -13.31 -23.62 -12.96
N ALA A 61 -12.43 -22.71 -12.60
CA ALA A 61 -11.99 -21.64 -13.49
C ALA A 61 -11.11 -22.14 -14.66
N GLY A 62 -10.36 -23.23 -14.47
CA GLY A 62 -9.56 -23.89 -15.50
C GLY A 62 -8.46 -23.00 -16.11
N ILE A 63 -8.00 -21.97 -15.40
CA ILE A 63 -7.02 -21.00 -15.88
C ILE A 63 -5.61 -21.55 -15.66
N THR A 64 -4.91 -21.88 -16.74
CA THR A 64 -3.53 -22.38 -16.71
C THR A 64 -2.50 -21.30 -17.01
N GLU A 65 -2.82 -20.37 -17.92
CA GLU A 65 -1.98 -19.24 -18.30
C GLU A 65 -2.80 -17.95 -18.20
N PRO A 66 -2.69 -17.21 -17.10
CA PRO A 66 -3.46 -15.97 -16.91
C PRO A 66 -2.91 -14.83 -17.76
N HIS A 67 -3.76 -14.20 -18.58
CA HIS A 67 -3.40 -13.09 -19.47
C HIS A 67 -3.59 -11.72 -18.85
N ASN A 68 -4.39 -11.60 -17.81
CA ASN A 68 -4.74 -10.35 -17.15
C ASN A 68 -4.84 -10.54 -15.63
N LEU A 69 -5.05 -9.43 -14.91
CA LEU A 69 -5.12 -9.43 -13.45
C LEU A 69 -6.31 -10.25 -12.91
N GLU A 70 -7.48 -10.21 -13.56
CA GLU A 70 -8.65 -11.02 -13.17
C GLU A 70 -8.32 -12.50 -13.19
N GLU A 71 -7.82 -12.99 -14.31
CA GLU A 71 -7.44 -14.40 -14.48
C GLU A 71 -6.34 -14.81 -13.50
N GLN A 72 -5.34 -13.97 -13.31
CA GLN A 72 -4.27 -14.20 -12.32
C GLN A 72 -4.82 -14.31 -10.90
N ALA A 73 -5.71 -13.41 -10.49
CA ALA A 73 -6.30 -13.44 -9.17
C ALA A 73 -7.15 -14.70 -8.94
N ILE A 74 -8.02 -15.03 -9.90
CA ILE A 74 -8.87 -16.23 -9.83
C ILE A 74 -8.03 -17.52 -9.79
N SER A 75 -6.97 -17.61 -10.58
CA SER A 75 -6.05 -18.75 -10.57
C SER A 75 -5.29 -18.92 -9.25
N LEU A 76 -5.13 -17.85 -8.45
CA LEU A 76 -4.45 -17.90 -7.17
C LEU A 76 -5.38 -18.20 -5.99
N VAL A 77 -6.56 -17.56 -5.95
CA VAL A 77 -7.41 -17.55 -4.74
C VAL A 77 -8.87 -17.95 -4.99
N GLY A 78 -9.25 -18.22 -6.24
CA GLY A 78 -10.62 -18.55 -6.61
C GLY A 78 -11.51 -17.31 -6.85
N LYS A 79 -12.69 -17.58 -7.41
CA LYS A 79 -13.62 -16.55 -7.88
C LYS A 79 -14.23 -15.73 -6.76
N ASP A 80 -14.63 -16.34 -5.65
CA ASP A 80 -15.32 -15.65 -4.55
C ASP A 80 -14.44 -14.59 -3.90
N ILE A 81 -13.17 -14.92 -3.63
CA ILE A 81 -12.20 -13.99 -3.06
C ILE A 81 -11.91 -12.87 -4.06
N TYR A 82 -11.74 -13.20 -5.34
CA TYR A 82 -11.53 -12.20 -6.37
C TYR A 82 -12.70 -11.21 -6.43
N GLU A 83 -13.93 -11.68 -6.59
CA GLU A 83 -15.11 -10.82 -6.76
C GLU A 83 -15.40 -9.94 -5.54
N LYS A 84 -15.27 -10.52 -4.33
CA LYS A 84 -15.63 -9.80 -3.09
C LYS A 84 -14.53 -8.88 -2.56
N LEU A 85 -13.27 -9.29 -2.67
CA LEU A 85 -12.18 -8.66 -1.90
C LEU A 85 -11.07 -8.05 -2.76
N ILE A 86 -10.95 -8.42 -4.05
CA ILE A 86 -9.89 -7.93 -4.93
C ILE A 86 -10.42 -6.97 -5.98
N LYS A 87 -11.40 -7.41 -6.76
CA LYS A 87 -11.90 -6.67 -7.93
C LYS A 87 -12.20 -5.21 -7.63
N GLY A 88 -13.15 -4.95 -6.73
CA GLY A 88 -13.62 -3.60 -6.46
C GLY A 88 -12.54 -2.66 -5.90
N TYR A 89 -11.62 -3.17 -5.09
CA TYR A 89 -10.48 -2.40 -4.59
C TYR A 89 -9.51 -2.06 -5.73
N THR A 90 -9.15 -3.07 -6.52
CA THR A 90 -8.19 -2.91 -7.63
C THR A 90 -8.71 -1.95 -8.70
N GLU A 91 -9.96 -2.11 -9.12
CA GLU A 91 -10.57 -1.21 -10.11
C GLU A 91 -10.64 0.24 -9.64
N LYS A 92 -10.94 0.48 -8.35
CA LYS A 92 -10.89 1.83 -7.77
C LYS A 92 -9.47 2.40 -7.73
N GLN A 93 -8.50 1.58 -7.36
CA GLN A 93 -7.11 2.03 -7.26
C GLN A 93 -6.50 2.35 -8.61
N TRP A 94 -6.77 1.51 -9.61
CA TRP A 94 -6.17 1.66 -10.94
C TRP A 94 -7.05 2.47 -11.93
N GLY A 95 -8.33 2.67 -11.62
CA GLY A 95 -9.27 3.36 -12.52
C GLY A 95 -9.56 2.59 -13.82
N ARG A 96 -9.28 1.27 -13.85
CA ARG A 96 -9.40 0.38 -15.01
C ARG A 96 -10.05 -0.95 -14.58
N ASP A 97 -10.72 -1.62 -15.52
CA ASP A 97 -11.20 -2.99 -15.30
C ASP A 97 -10.01 -3.94 -15.07
N CYS A 98 -10.17 -4.91 -14.18
CA CYS A 98 -9.13 -5.90 -13.89
C CYS A 98 -8.70 -6.71 -15.12
N LYS A 99 -9.57 -6.84 -16.14
CA LYS A 99 -9.25 -7.49 -17.43
C LYS A 99 -8.27 -6.70 -18.29
N ASP A 100 -8.22 -5.38 -18.08
CA ASP A 100 -7.33 -4.48 -18.81
C ASP A 100 -6.01 -4.24 -18.09
N LEU A 101 -5.82 -4.88 -16.93
CA LEU A 101 -4.61 -4.78 -16.12
C LEU A 101 -3.72 -6.01 -16.31
N PRO A 102 -2.39 -5.81 -16.40
CA PRO A 102 -1.44 -6.92 -16.55
C PRO A 102 -1.48 -7.90 -15.37
N SER A 103 -1.33 -9.18 -15.65
CA SER A 103 -1.32 -10.26 -14.64
C SER A 103 -0.22 -10.10 -13.59
N PHE A 104 0.94 -9.51 -13.95
CA PHE A 104 2.07 -9.36 -13.04
C PHE A 104 1.84 -8.39 -11.88
N ILE A 105 0.82 -7.53 -11.94
CA ILE A 105 0.44 -6.63 -10.82
C ILE A 105 0.10 -7.45 -9.57
N ILE A 106 -0.53 -8.63 -9.74
CA ILE A 106 -0.81 -9.57 -8.66
C ILE A 106 0.00 -10.85 -8.87
N LYS A 107 1.29 -10.81 -8.54
CA LYS A 107 2.13 -12.02 -8.60
C LYS A 107 1.86 -12.99 -7.45
N ARG A 108 1.47 -12.47 -6.30
CA ARG A 108 1.22 -13.23 -5.06
C ARG A 108 0.08 -12.61 -4.29
N LEU A 109 -0.85 -13.45 -3.88
CA LEU A 109 -1.88 -13.09 -2.90
C LEU A 109 -1.60 -13.91 -1.63
N PRO A 110 -1.39 -13.26 -0.49
CA PRO A 110 -1.08 -13.98 0.74
C PRO A 110 -2.33 -14.70 1.26
N VAL A 111 -2.41 -16.00 1.00
CA VAL A 111 -3.38 -16.90 1.62
C VAL A 111 -2.76 -17.51 2.86
N ARG A 112 -3.43 -17.39 4.00
CA ARG A 112 -2.98 -17.94 5.28
C ARG A 112 -4.03 -18.87 5.87
N LEU A 113 -3.67 -20.13 5.99
CA LEU A 113 -4.54 -21.15 6.59
C LEU A 113 -4.41 -21.16 8.13
N THR A 114 -4.40 -19.97 8.72
CA THR A 114 -4.30 -19.72 10.16
C THR A 114 -5.28 -18.63 10.58
N PHE A 115 -5.67 -18.62 11.84
CA PHE A 115 -6.48 -17.58 12.46
C PHE A 115 -5.58 -16.43 12.94
N ASP A 116 -5.01 -15.66 11.98
CA ASP A 116 -4.12 -14.54 12.27
C ASP A 116 -4.49 -13.34 11.38
N ASN A 117 -4.89 -12.24 12.02
CA ASN A 117 -5.28 -10.98 11.37
C ASN A 117 -4.11 -10.01 11.18
N ASN A 118 -2.89 -10.34 11.60
CA ASN A 118 -1.74 -9.49 11.37
C ASN A 118 -1.44 -9.44 9.86
N TYR A 119 -1.62 -8.28 9.25
CA TYR A 119 -1.47 -8.12 7.79
C TYR A 119 -0.05 -8.43 7.30
N PHE A 120 0.97 -8.05 8.08
CA PHE A 120 2.36 -8.27 7.73
C PHE A 120 2.97 -9.47 8.45
N ASN A 121 3.88 -10.18 7.79
CA ASN A 121 4.68 -11.25 8.39
C ASN A 121 5.99 -10.73 9.00
N ALA A 122 6.16 -9.42 9.12
CA ALA A 122 7.37 -8.83 9.64
C ALA A 122 7.52 -9.12 11.15
N LEU A 123 8.69 -9.57 11.56
CA LEU A 123 9.00 -9.81 12.96
C LEU A 123 8.98 -8.50 13.79
N TYR A 124 9.35 -7.39 13.16
CA TYR A 124 9.40 -6.07 13.78
C TYR A 124 8.33 -5.19 13.16
N GLN A 125 7.37 -4.77 13.96
CA GLN A 125 6.24 -3.93 13.57
C GLN A 125 5.97 -2.91 14.66
N GLY A 126 5.53 -1.72 14.29
CA GLY A 126 5.15 -0.68 15.24
C GLY A 126 5.05 0.69 14.58
N ILE A 127 4.45 1.61 15.30
CA ILE A 127 4.39 3.02 14.96
C ILE A 127 5.32 3.78 15.90
N PRO A 128 6.13 4.74 15.43
CA PRO A 128 7.01 5.52 16.32
C PRO A 128 6.19 6.36 17.29
N VAL A 129 6.49 6.26 18.56
CA VAL A 129 5.87 7.07 19.62
C VAL A 129 6.19 8.54 19.39
N GLY A 130 5.17 9.38 19.35
CA GLY A 130 5.27 10.80 18.99
C GLY A 130 5.30 11.07 17.48
N GLY A 131 5.08 10.03 16.66
CA GLY A 131 4.87 10.12 15.21
C GLY A 131 6.15 10.17 14.37
N TYR A 132 5.96 10.00 13.07
CA TYR A 132 7.06 9.93 12.10
C TYR A 132 7.83 11.24 11.96
N THR A 133 7.15 12.39 12.05
CA THR A 133 7.80 13.72 11.95
C THR A 133 8.88 13.89 13.02
N LYS A 134 8.60 13.51 14.27
CA LYS A 134 9.57 13.55 15.37
C LYS A 134 10.74 12.60 15.13
N MET A 135 10.47 11.39 14.69
CA MET A 135 11.52 10.42 14.36
C MET A 135 12.45 10.96 13.26
N VAL A 136 11.88 11.50 12.18
CA VAL A 136 12.67 12.10 11.09
C VAL A 136 13.45 13.32 11.56
N ALA A 137 12.86 14.18 12.38
CA ALA A 137 13.57 15.32 12.98
C ALA A 137 14.80 14.86 13.79
N ASN A 138 14.65 13.80 14.59
CA ASN A 138 15.77 13.21 15.33
C ASN A 138 16.84 12.60 14.40
N MET A 139 16.46 12.04 13.26
CA MET A 139 17.40 11.52 12.26
C MET A 139 18.21 12.65 11.58
N LEU A 140 17.62 13.83 11.46
CA LEU A 140 18.20 15.01 10.82
C LEU A 140 18.94 15.92 11.82
N ASP A 141 19.03 15.52 13.08
CA ASP A 141 19.75 16.32 14.08
C ASP A 141 21.21 16.53 13.67
N GLY A 142 21.65 17.81 13.68
CA GLY A 142 22.97 18.22 13.20
C GLY A 142 23.13 18.31 11.68
N ILE A 143 22.09 18.06 10.88
CA ILE A 143 22.09 18.18 9.43
C ILE A 143 21.32 19.45 9.03
N GLU A 144 21.89 20.26 8.13
CA GLU A 144 21.18 21.43 7.60
C GLU A 144 19.97 20.99 6.76
N VAL A 145 18.78 21.47 7.12
CA VAL A 145 17.52 21.22 6.41
C VAL A 145 16.96 22.53 5.89
N ARG A 146 16.66 22.59 4.62
CA ARG A 146 16.01 23.73 3.97
C ARG A 146 14.64 23.32 3.48
N LEU A 147 13.60 23.81 4.14
CA LEU A 147 12.21 23.63 3.73
C LEU A 147 11.84 24.65 2.64
N ASP A 148 10.72 24.40 1.96
CA ASP A 148 10.16 25.30 0.93
C ASP A 148 11.20 25.69 -0.15
N THR A 149 12.07 24.74 -0.50
CA THR A 149 13.16 24.95 -1.45
C THR A 149 12.98 24.02 -2.64
N ASP A 150 12.51 24.54 -3.77
CA ASP A 150 12.44 23.79 -5.00
C ASP A 150 13.86 23.57 -5.55
N TYR A 151 14.16 22.29 -5.87
CA TYR A 151 15.48 21.92 -6.37
C TYR A 151 15.76 22.51 -7.75
N PHE A 152 14.80 22.50 -8.66
CA PHE A 152 15.03 22.96 -10.04
C PHE A 152 15.20 24.47 -10.12
N GLU A 153 14.44 25.23 -9.31
CA GLU A 153 14.59 26.69 -9.21
C GLU A 153 15.95 27.11 -8.65
N ASN A 154 16.54 26.23 -7.82
CA ASN A 154 17.81 26.50 -7.12
C ASN A 154 18.96 25.59 -7.56
N LYS A 155 18.80 24.81 -8.63
CA LYS A 155 19.69 23.71 -9.05
C LYS A 155 21.15 24.11 -9.04
N THR A 156 21.56 25.16 -9.74
CA THR A 156 22.95 25.59 -9.84
C THR A 156 23.60 25.91 -8.47
N LYS A 157 22.81 26.50 -7.55
CA LYS A 157 23.29 26.81 -6.22
C LYS A 157 23.41 25.56 -5.33
N LEU A 158 22.43 24.68 -5.43
CA LEU A 158 22.36 23.47 -4.62
C LEU A 158 23.43 22.47 -5.07
N ASP A 159 23.62 22.29 -6.37
CA ASP A 159 24.64 21.42 -6.92
C ASP A 159 26.07 21.85 -6.51
N ALA A 160 26.30 23.13 -6.31
CA ALA A 160 27.58 23.66 -5.86
C ALA A 160 27.88 23.42 -4.37
N LEU A 161 26.90 22.96 -3.58
CA LEU A 161 27.06 22.75 -2.13
C LEU A 161 27.58 21.34 -1.77
N ALA A 162 27.54 20.39 -2.68
CA ALA A 162 27.86 19.00 -2.39
C ALA A 162 28.59 18.31 -3.54
N ASP A 163 29.50 17.39 -3.19
CA ASP A 163 30.23 16.55 -4.17
C ASP A 163 29.33 15.46 -4.77
N LYS A 164 28.22 15.12 -4.12
CA LYS A 164 27.26 14.11 -4.58
C LYS A 164 25.85 14.56 -4.24
N ILE A 165 24.95 14.33 -5.19
CA ILE A 165 23.54 14.64 -5.06
C ILE A 165 22.73 13.36 -5.09
N VAL A 166 21.80 13.21 -4.15
CA VAL A 166 20.79 12.16 -4.14
C VAL A 166 19.44 12.81 -4.35
N TYR A 167 18.95 12.75 -5.58
CA TYR A 167 17.63 13.26 -5.92
C TYR A 167 16.58 12.17 -5.70
N THR A 168 15.55 12.45 -4.90
CA THR A 168 14.49 11.49 -4.55
C THR A 168 13.14 11.85 -5.14
N GLY A 169 13.06 12.89 -5.98
CA GLY A 169 11.86 13.27 -6.73
C GLY A 169 11.63 12.38 -7.96
N ALA A 170 10.66 12.75 -8.79
CA ALA A 170 10.33 12.03 -10.02
C ALA A 170 11.51 12.08 -11.01
N ILE A 171 11.96 10.91 -11.47
CA ILE A 171 13.16 10.80 -12.31
C ILE A 171 12.96 11.48 -13.67
N ASP A 172 11.78 11.34 -14.25
CA ASP A 172 11.40 11.99 -15.51
C ASP A 172 11.43 13.52 -15.41
N ALA A 173 11.01 14.08 -14.26
CA ALA A 173 11.13 15.51 -13.98
C ALA A 173 12.61 15.95 -13.88
N TYR A 174 13.48 15.10 -13.29
CA TYR A 174 14.91 15.40 -13.22
C TYR A 174 15.55 15.57 -14.60
N PHE A 175 15.09 14.79 -15.58
CA PHE A 175 15.51 14.86 -16.98
C PHE A 175 14.60 15.74 -17.86
N GLU A 176 13.81 16.64 -17.25
CA GLU A 176 12.96 17.60 -17.96
C GLU A 176 11.99 16.93 -18.95
N TYR A 177 11.55 15.70 -18.63
CA TYR A 177 10.64 14.89 -19.47
C TYR A 177 11.12 14.67 -20.91
N GLN A 178 12.44 14.63 -21.14
CA GLN A 178 13.02 14.50 -22.51
C GLN A 178 12.58 13.24 -23.24
N LEU A 179 12.32 12.16 -22.54
CA LEU A 179 11.81 10.88 -23.06
C LEU A 179 10.28 10.75 -22.94
N GLY A 180 9.62 11.75 -22.40
CA GLY A 180 8.20 11.74 -22.04
C GLY A 180 7.97 11.59 -20.54
N ALA A 181 6.73 11.82 -20.11
CA ALA A 181 6.35 11.67 -18.70
C ALA A 181 6.00 10.21 -18.37
N LEU A 182 6.48 9.73 -17.24
CA LEU A 182 6.01 8.49 -16.63
C LEU A 182 4.60 8.69 -16.08
N GLU A 183 3.82 7.62 -16.06
CA GLU A 183 2.46 7.66 -15.50
C GLU A 183 2.48 7.30 -14.02
N TYR A 184 1.71 8.06 -13.26
CA TYR A 184 1.53 7.85 -11.83
C TYR A 184 0.04 7.79 -11.47
N ARG A 185 -0.26 7.33 -10.27
CA ARG A 185 -1.57 7.50 -9.65
C ARG A 185 -1.44 8.49 -8.50
N SER A 186 -2.39 9.39 -8.40
CA SER A 186 -2.50 10.33 -7.29
C SER A 186 -3.58 9.90 -6.30
N VAL A 187 -3.52 10.46 -5.09
CA VAL A 187 -4.55 10.27 -4.06
C VAL A 187 -5.27 11.59 -3.84
N ARG A 188 -6.59 11.58 -3.96
CA ARG A 188 -7.47 12.71 -3.62
C ARG A 188 -8.43 12.32 -2.51
N PHE A 189 -9.00 13.30 -1.86
CA PHE A 189 -9.91 13.09 -0.72
C PHE A 189 -11.36 13.38 -1.10
N GLU A 190 -11.91 12.62 -2.06
CA GLU A 190 -13.30 12.72 -2.57
C GLU A 190 -13.94 11.33 -2.75
N THR A 191 -15.21 11.22 -3.07
CA THR A 191 -15.94 9.93 -3.27
C THR A 191 -15.81 9.38 -4.70
N PRO A 192 -15.73 8.06 -4.91
CA PRO A 192 -15.70 6.93 -3.96
C PRO A 192 -14.29 6.64 -3.41
N TRP A 193 -14.20 6.40 -2.11
CA TRP A 193 -12.94 6.10 -1.42
C TRP A 193 -12.50 4.64 -1.60
N THR A 194 -11.18 4.42 -1.57
CA THR A 194 -10.56 3.08 -1.57
C THR A 194 -10.30 2.57 -0.17
N ARG A 195 -9.94 3.47 0.76
CA ARG A 195 -9.59 3.13 2.12
C ARG A 195 -10.05 4.22 3.10
N ILE A 196 -10.43 3.78 4.32
CA ILE A 196 -10.64 4.66 5.47
C ILE A 196 -9.63 4.29 6.54
N ILE A 197 -8.99 5.29 7.12
CA ILE A 197 -8.05 5.16 8.23
C ILE A 197 -8.55 6.01 9.39
N GLU A 198 -8.68 5.41 10.57
CA GLU A 198 -8.96 6.11 11.81
C GLU A 198 -7.69 6.23 12.64
N HIS A 199 -7.10 7.42 12.67
CA HIS A 199 -5.73 7.66 13.15
C HIS A 199 -5.51 7.37 14.63
N LYS A 200 -6.50 7.58 15.51
CA LYS A 200 -6.33 7.35 16.95
C LYS A 200 -5.92 5.91 17.29
N TRP A 201 -6.29 4.93 16.43
CA TRP A 201 -5.97 3.52 16.69
C TRP A 201 -4.51 3.16 16.46
N PHE A 202 -3.72 4.02 15.81
CA PHE A 202 -2.26 3.84 15.76
C PHE A 202 -1.60 3.94 17.13
N GLU A 203 -2.26 4.61 18.08
CA GLU A 203 -1.86 4.75 19.48
C GLU A 203 -2.89 4.10 20.44
N PHE A 204 -3.58 3.06 19.98
CA PHE A 204 -4.56 2.27 20.75
C PHE A 204 -5.71 3.08 21.36
N GLY A 205 -6.05 4.22 20.77
CA GLY A 205 -7.09 5.13 21.25
C GLY A 205 -6.72 5.90 22.52
N LYS A 206 -5.44 6.01 22.86
CA LYS A 206 -4.91 6.69 24.04
C LYS A 206 -4.08 7.91 23.68
N ASP A 207 -4.11 8.91 24.57
CA ASP A 207 -3.18 10.05 24.50
C ASP A 207 -1.86 9.75 25.24
N ASP A 208 -0.89 10.68 25.21
CA ASP A 208 0.42 10.55 25.87
C ASP A 208 0.32 10.32 27.39
N ALA A 209 -0.78 10.72 28.02
CA ALA A 209 -1.05 10.50 29.43
C ALA A 209 -1.82 9.21 29.72
N GLY A 210 -2.15 8.42 28.68
CA GLY A 210 -2.88 7.16 28.77
C GLY A 210 -4.41 7.31 28.88
N ASN A 211 -4.96 8.49 28.68
CA ASN A 211 -6.41 8.72 28.68
C ASN A 211 -7.02 8.35 27.33
N ASP A 212 -8.32 8.02 27.35
CA ASP A 212 -9.06 7.74 26.12
C ASP A 212 -9.21 8.97 25.23
N ILE A 213 -8.82 8.87 23.96
CA ILE A 213 -9.02 9.92 22.98
C ILE A 213 -10.48 9.94 22.56
N SER A 214 -11.21 10.98 22.95
CA SER A 214 -12.65 11.14 22.68
C SER A 214 -12.96 11.60 21.25
N LYS A 215 -11.98 12.18 20.54
CA LYS A 215 -12.09 12.64 19.14
C LYS A 215 -11.09 11.91 18.28
N THR A 216 -11.37 11.80 16.99
CA THR A 216 -10.46 11.15 16.04
C THR A 216 -10.37 11.94 14.75
N VAL A 217 -9.29 11.70 14.01
CA VAL A 217 -9.16 12.09 12.61
C VAL A 217 -9.42 10.84 11.75
N ILE A 218 -10.23 10.99 10.74
CA ILE A 218 -10.51 9.96 9.75
C ILE A 218 -9.99 10.44 8.41
N SER A 219 -9.05 9.69 7.83
CA SER A 219 -8.63 9.89 6.45
C SER A 219 -9.39 8.96 5.53
N ARG A 220 -9.88 9.50 4.42
CA ARG A 220 -10.47 8.72 3.32
C ARG A 220 -9.58 8.89 2.11
N GLU A 221 -9.03 7.81 1.62
CA GLU A 221 -8.13 7.82 0.47
C GLU A 221 -8.90 7.49 -0.81
N TYR A 222 -8.61 8.24 -1.87
CA TYR A 222 -9.17 8.07 -3.20
C TYR A 222 -8.03 8.04 -4.21
N SER A 223 -7.99 7.02 -5.03
CA SER A 223 -7.10 7.00 -6.18
C SER A 223 -7.65 7.86 -7.31
N SER A 224 -6.80 8.65 -7.92
CA SER A 224 -7.12 9.45 -9.10
C SER A 224 -6.02 9.33 -10.14
N GLU A 225 -6.34 9.69 -11.38
CA GLU A 225 -5.31 9.84 -12.40
C GLU A 225 -4.39 11.00 -12.01
N TRP A 226 -3.09 10.78 -12.18
CA TRP A 226 -2.08 11.80 -11.99
C TRP A 226 -1.96 12.68 -13.24
N LYS A 227 -1.68 13.95 -13.01
CA LYS A 227 -1.32 14.92 -14.06
C LYS A 227 -0.06 15.63 -13.63
N VAL A 228 0.70 16.17 -14.59
CA VAL A 228 1.87 16.99 -14.27
C VAL A 228 1.48 18.13 -13.34
N GLY A 229 2.14 18.20 -12.18
CA GLY A 229 1.84 19.12 -11.09
C GLY A 229 1.04 18.51 -9.91
N ASP A 230 0.49 17.31 -10.07
CA ASP A 230 -0.10 16.55 -8.97
C ASP A 230 1.01 15.79 -8.21
N GLU A 231 0.78 15.48 -6.93
CA GLU A 231 1.67 14.62 -6.14
C GLU A 231 1.66 13.18 -6.69
N PRO A 232 2.80 12.59 -7.09
CA PRO A 232 2.87 11.22 -7.59
C PRO A 232 2.97 10.23 -6.43
N TYR A 233 1.88 9.52 -6.10
CA TYR A 233 1.87 8.54 -5.01
C TYR A 233 2.29 7.14 -5.44
N TYR A 234 1.85 6.67 -6.60
CA TYR A 234 2.12 5.32 -7.08
C TYR A 234 2.54 5.34 -8.56
N PRO A 235 3.72 4.81 -8.91
CA PRO A 235 4.09 4.65 -10.32
C PRO A 235 3.19 3.61 -10.98
N VAL A 236 2.82 3.86 -12.23
CA VAL A 236 2.11 2.88 -13.07
C VAL A 236 3.14 1.92 -13.65
N ASN A 237 3.25 0.74 -13.06
CA ASN A 237 4.19 -0.31 -13.48
C ASN A 237 3.55 -1.16 -14.59
N ASP A 238 3.42 -0.63 -15.79
CA ASP A 238 3.06 -1.37 -16.99
C ASP A 238 4.23 -1.47 -17.97
N GLU A 239 4.04 -2.18 -19.08
CA GLU A 239 5.09 -2.40 -20.07
C GLU A 239 5.58 -1.10 -20.70
N LYS A 240 4.67 -0.17 -21.00
CA LYS A 240 4.96 1.14 -21.58
C LYS A 240 5.85 1.99 -20.66
N ASN A 241 5.44 2.14 -19.40
CA ASN A 241 6.20 2.91 -18.41
C ASN A 241 7.52 2.22 -18.03
N GLY A 242 7.53 0.89 -18.02
CA GLY A 242 8.75 0.10 -17.79
C GLY A 242 9.78 0.28 -18.89
N ALA A 243 9.37 0.31 -20.14
CA ALA A 243 10.25 0.58 -21.29
C ALA A 243 10.84 2.00 -21.20
N LEU A 244 9.98 3.00 -20.98
CA LEU A 244 10.40 4.40 -20.85
C LEU A 244 11.39 4.63 -19.70
N TYR A 245 11.23 3.92 -18.60
CA TYR A 245 12.13 3.99 -17.43
C TYR A 245 13.52 3.42 -17.71
N GLN A 246 13.65 2.46 -18.63
CA GLN A 246 14.92 1.81 -18.97
C GLN A 246 15.75 2.56 -20.01
N GLU A 247 15.16 3.48 -20.76
CA GLU A 247 15.85 4.38 -21.68
C GLU A 247 16.62 5.49 -20.93
#